data_c007b1d6241b8eb58c06d376c86a5708
#
_entry.id   c007b1d6241b8eb58c06d376c86a5708
#
_cell.length_a   1.000
_cell.length_b   1.000
_cell.length_c   1.000
_cell.angle_alpha   90.00
_cell.angle_beta   90.00
_cell.angle_gamma   90.00
#
_symmetry.space_group_name_H-M   'P 1'
#
loop_
_entity.id
_entity.type
_entity.pdbx_description
1 polymer ?
#
loop_
_entity_poly.entity_id
_entity_poly.type
_entity_poly.pdbx_seq_one_letter_code
_entity_poly.pdbx_strand_id
1 'polypeptide(L)'
;MFKANSNISLFIYCFLAIFIGGCGLLGGGSSKKNPRGQLVGTLDRDGFEMSAQYGMVYIPTGRFYMGQADENIQADQSNFNRQVTISAFYMDDTEITNDEYRQFIQYLEENPDYELSEGATVESLKPDTTVWSSDFTNHYGDPLLAYYWSHPAFDDYPVVGVSWESAREFTRWRTKFLNDFRKEEGLLPFPSFRLPTEAEWEYAARGGRDNVKYPWGNPYTRNSRGCVLANFKPGRGNYVDDGYAYTSPVGAFFPNDFGLYDMSGNVAEWCEDAYIDSYNPLVWDLNPIYRDDQNDKKVIRGGSWKDIAFFIEVATRTFEYKDSTRAFIGFRTAMPHLGRNLEGF
;
A
#
# COMPACT_ATOMS: atom_id res chain seq x y z
N MET A 1 -31.40 40.25 65.23
CA MET A 1 -31.26 38.85 65.60
C MET A 1 -32.25 38.02 64.79
N PHE A 2 -31.89 37.65 63.56
CA PHE A 2 -32.73 36.82 62.67
C PHE A 2 -32.04 35.48 62.43
N LYS A 3 -32.67 34.42 62.97
CA LYS A 3 -32.28 33.04 62.70
C LYS A 3 -32.71 32.70 61.25
N ALA A 4 -31.76 32.48 60.33
CA ALA A 4 -32.03 31.95 59.02
C ALA A 4 -32.47 30.48 59.13
N ASN A 5 -33.60 30.15 58.56
CA ASN A 5 -34.17 28.80 58.54
C ASN A 5 -33.30 27.86 57.66
N SER A 6 -32.64 26.93 58.32
CA SER A 6 -31.79 25.92 57.71
C SER A 6 -32.50 24.97 56.74
N ASN A 7 -33.85 24.97 56.73
CA ASN A 7 -34.66 24.05 55.92
C ASN A 7 -34.86 24.48 54.49
N ILE A 8 -34.72 25.78 54.15
CA ILE A 8 -34.85 26.28 52.77
C ILE A 8 -33.59 25.96 51.95
N SER A 9 -32.42 25.97 52.59
CA SER A 9 -31.14 25.64 51.94
C SER A 9 -31.08 24.17 51.52
N LEU A 10 -31.65 23.26 52.34
CA LEU A 10 -31.66 21.82 52.03
C LEU A 10 -32.55 21.48 50.85
N PHE A 11 -33.68 22.18 50.65
CA PHE A 11 -34.59 22.00 49.52
C PHE A 11 -33.97 22.48 48.19
N ILE A 12 -33.20 23.57 48.24
CA ILE A 12 -32.50 24.08 47.01
C ILE A 12 -31.39 23.15 46.59
N TYR A 13 -30.63 22.55 47.50
CA TYR A 13 -29.60 21.57 47.19
C TYR A 13 -30.17 20.25 46.67
N CYS A 14 -31.30 19.79 47.18
CA CYS A 14 -31.98 18.60 46.64
C CYS A 14 -32.57 18.86 45.25
N PHE A 15 -33.07 20.07 44.94
CA PHE A 15 -33.56 20.40 43.60
C PHE A 15 -32.42 20.59 42.59
N LEU A 16 -31.30 21.15 43.04
CA LEU A 16 -30.10 21.27 42.18
C LEU A 16 -29.45 19.91 41.91
N ALA A 17 -29.43 18.99 42.86
CA ALA A 17 -28.90 17.63 42.69
C ALA A 17 -29.76 16.78 41.73
N ILE A 18 -31.07 17.03 41.65
CA ILE A 18 -31.97 16.34 40.72
C ILE A 18 -31.76 16.85 39.26
N PHE A 19 -31.36 18.12 39.09
CA PHE A 19 -31.08 18.66 37.75
C PHE A 19 -29.69 18.27 37.21
N ILE A 20 -28.73 17.98 38.08
CA ILE A 20 -27.38 17.54 37.62
C ILE A 20 -27.31 16.02 37.41
N GLY A 21 -28.20 15.23 38.03
CA GLY A 21 -28.32 13.79 37.78
C GLY A 21 -29.15 13.40 36.56
N GLY A 22 -29.83 14.36 35.91
CA GLY A 22 -30.76 14.09 34.81
C GLY A 22 -30.14 13.89 33.44
N CYS A 23 -28.89 14.26 33.22
CA CYS A 23 -28.23 14.05 31.93
C CYS A 23 -27.58 12.68 31.72
N GLY A 24 -27.47 11.87 32.77
CA GLY A 24 -26.90 10.53 32.68
C GLY A 24 -27.92 9.39 32.56
N LEU A 25 -29.20 9.67 32.81
CA LEU A 25 -30.28 8.66 32.75
C LEU A 25 -31.12 8.72 31.46
N LEU A 26 -30.80 9.65 30.55
CA LEU A 26 -31.33 9.71 29.20
C LEU A 26 -30.27 9.30 28.14
N GLY A 27 -29.19 8.68 28.57
CA GLY A 27 -28.23 7.97 27.72
C GLY A 27 -28.96 6.81 27.07
N GLY A 28 -29.36 7.04 25.84
CA GLY A 28 -30.13 6.24 24.97
C GLY A 28 -30.04 4.76 25.13
N GLY A 29 -30.94 4.20 25.89
CA GLY A 29 -31.44 2.89 25.53
C GLY A 29 -31.98 3.01 24.13
N SER A 30 -31.30 2.44 23.16
CA SER A 30 -31.73 2.32 21.78
C SER A 30 -33.16 1.77 21.81
N SER A 31 -34.13 2.64 21.55
CA SER A 31 -35.52 2.24 21.52
C SER A 31 -35.68 1.17 20.44
N LYS A 32 -35.88 -0.07 20.86
CA LYS A 32 -36.08 -1.22 19.98
C LYS A 32 -37.26 -1.06 19.04
N LYS A 33 -38.06 -0.01 19.22
CA LYS A 33 -39.18 0.34 18.33
C LYS A 33 -39.25 1.85 18.16
N ASN A 34 -39.14 2.29 16.95
CA ASN A 34 -39.49 3.67 16.60
C ASN A 34 -41.02 3.74 16.40
N PRO A 35 -41.78 4.39 17.32
CA PRO A 35 -43.25 4.46 17.23
C PRO A 35 -43.74 5.29 16.05
N ARG A 36 -42.85 6.02 15.35
CA ARG A 36 -43.20 6.85 14.20
C ARG A 36 -42.98 6.16 12.86
N GLY A 37 -42.66 4.86 12.83
CA GLY A 37 -42.45 4.13 11.60
C GLY A 37 -41.19 4.53 10.80
N GLN A 38 -40.26 5.29 11.39
CA GLN A 38 -39.01 5.63 10.76
C GLN A 38 -38.07 4.42 10.76
N LEU A 39 -37.23 4.31 9.76
CA LEU A 39 -36.18 3.32 9.74
C LEU A 39 -35.18 3.61 10.88
N VAL A 40 -34.93 2.62 11.69
CA VAL A 40 -33.91 2.64 12.74
C VAL A 40 -32.75 1.76 12.31
N GLY A 41 -31.56 2.11 12.77
CA GLY A 41 -30.37 1.29 12.55
C GLY A 41 -30.55 -0.14 13.10
N THR A 42 -29.76 -1.06 12.64
CA THR A 42 -29.72 -2.43 13.17
C THR A 42 -29.26 -2.38 14.62
N LEU A 43 -30.07 -2.98 15.51
CA LEU A 43 -29.76 -3.06 16.93
C LEU A 43 -28.58 -4.01 17.18
N ASP A 44 -27.86 -3.75 18.24
CA ASP A 44 -26.75 -4.60 18.72
C ASP A 44 -25.62 -4.78 17.67
N ARG A 45 -25.42 -3.78 16.81
CA ARG A 45 -24.20 -3.66 15.99
C ARG A 45 -23.25 -2.68 16.66
N ASP A 46 -22.09 -3.19 17.07
CA ASP A 46 -20.96 -2.34 17.37
C ASP A 46 -20.58 -1.57 16.11
N GLY A 47 -20.25 -0.28 16.28
CA GLY A 47 -19.77 0.52 15.17
C GLY A 47 -18.47 -0.09 14.61
N PHE A 48 -18.43 -0.35 13.30
CA PHE A 48 -17.19 -0.74 12.64
C PHE A 48 -16.40 0.51 12.29
N GLU A 49 -15.21 0.62 12.86
CA GLU A 49 -14.22 1.64 12.52
C GLU A 49 -12.96 0.93 12.03
N MET A 50 -12.54 1.28 10.82
CA MET A 50 -11.36 0.70 10.23
C MET A 50 -10.17 1.62 10.46
N SER A 51 -9.21 1.16 11.24
CA SER A 51 -7.92 1.83 11.45
C SER A 51 -6.87 1.35 10.46
N ALA A 52 -5.91 2.21 10.15
CA ALA A 52 -4.72 1.79 9.40
C ALA A 52 -4.00 0.67 10.15
N GLN A 53 -3.52 -0.33 9.40
CA GLN A 53 -2.62 -1.34 9.95
C GLN A 53 -1.21 -0.76 10.04
N TYR A 54 -0.39 -1.37 10.90
CA TYR A 54 1.01 -0.97 11.02
C TYR A 54 1.71 -1.04 9.66
N GLY A 55 2.48 0.01 9.34
CA GLY A 55 3.17 0.13 8.06
C GLY A 55 2.28 0.49 6.87
N MET A 56 0.99 0.84 7.10
CA MET A 56 0.10 1.26 6.02
C MET A 56 -0.36 2.71 6.20
N VAL A 57 -0.51 3.41 5.09
CA VAL A 57 -1.10 4.75 5.03
C VAL A 57 -2.47 4.72 4.36
N TYR A 58 -3.35 5.61 4.83
CA TYR A 58 -4.66 5.83 4.25
C TYR A 58 -4.55 6.70 2.99
N ILE A 59 -5.05 6.19 1.87
CA ILE A 59 -5.14 6.90 0.61
C ILE A 59 -6.60 7.31 0.41
N PRO A 60 -6.91 8.62 0.40
CA PRO A 60 -8.28 9.10 0.29
C PRO A 60 -8.88 8.79 -1.07
N THR A 61 -10.22 8.72 -1.14
CA THR A 61 -10.91 8.65 -2.43
C THR A 61 -10.64 9.91 -3.23
N GLY A 62 -10.45 9.76 -4.53
CA GLY A 62 -10.22 10.91 -5.38
C GLY A 62 -10.24 10.58 -6.86
N ARG A 63 -10.11 11.63 -7.65
CA ARG A 63 -9.94 11.54 -9.09
C ARG A 63 -8.55 12.02 -9.47
N PHE A 64 -7.99 11.47 -10.53
CA PHE A 64 -6.73 11.93 -11.09
C PHE A 64 -6.69 11.66 -12.60
N TYR A 65 -5.71 12.23 -13.25
CA TYR A 65 -5.39 11.94 -14.64
C TYR A 65 -4.33 10.85 -14.71
N MET A 66 -4.76 9.63 -15.03
CA MET A 66 -3.90 8.47 -15.21
C MET A 66 -3.23 8.50 -16.58
N GLY A 67 -1.95 8.17 -16.64
CA GLY A 67 -1.17 8.14 -17.88
C GLY A 67 -0.23 9.33 -18.04
N GLN A 68 0.43 9.40 -19.18
CA GLN A 68 1.42 10.44 -19.48
C GLN A 68 0.75 11.78 -19.80
N ALA A 69 1.36 12.87 -19.34
CA ALA A 69 0.90 14.21 -19.69
C ALA A 69 1.22 14.54 -21.16
N ASP A 70 0.40 15.40 -21.75
CA ASP A 70 0.53 15.85 -23.17
C ASP A 70 1.87 16.52 -23.47
N GLU A 71 2.57 17.00 -22.46
CA GLU A 71 3.89 17.63 -22.58
C GLU A 71 5.02 16.60 -22.82
N ASN A 72 4.76 15.32 -22.65
CA ASN A 72 5.74 14.29 -22.91
C ASN A 72 5.85 14.02 -24.43
N ILE A 73 6.93 14.52 -25.04
CA ILE A 73 7.18 14.41 -26.49
C ILE A 73 7.30 12.93 -26.94
N GLN A 74 7.66 12.05 -26.03
CA GLN A 74 7.71 10.62 -26.27
C GLN A 74 6.38 9.93 -25.94
N ALA A 75 5.29 10.70 -25.80
CA ALA A 75 3.98 10.19 -25.44
C ALA A 75 3.67 8.94 -26.27
N ASP A 76 3.77 7.81 -25.61
CA ASP A 76 3.37 6.55 -26.17
C ASP A 76 1.86 6.60 -26.37
N GLN A 77 1.40 6.41 -27.61
CA GLN A 77 -0.04 6.40 -27.93
C GLN A 77 -0.81 5.31 -27.16
N SER A 78 -0.11 4.42 -26.50
CA SER A 78 -0.67 3.36 -25.66
C SER A 78 -1.05 3.84 -24.24
N ASN A 79 -0.49 4.97 -23.78
CA ASN A 79 -0.65 5.46 -22.40
C ASN A 79 -1.22 6.90 -22.34
N PHE A 80 -2.35 7.11 -23.01
CA PHE A 80 -3.03 8.40 -23.03
C PHE A 80 -3.51 8.81 -21.64
N ASN A 81 -3.41 10.12 -21.39
CA ASN A 81 -3.97 10.74 -20.21
C ASN A 81 -5.51 10.54 -20.16
N ARG A 82 -5.99 9.98 -19.04
CA ARG A 82 -7.39 9.67 -18.82
C ARG A 82 -7.80 9.98 -17.38
N GLN A 83 -8.93 10.65 -17.21
CA GLN A 83 -9.46 10.86 -15.88
C GLN A 83 -10.11 9.59 -15.33
N VAL A 84 -9.68 9.16 -14.14
CA VAL A 84 -10.22 8.01 -13.41
C VAL A 84 -10.51 8.40 -11.97
N THR A 85 -11.36 7.62 -11.31
CA THR A 85 -11.73 7.78 -9.90
C THR A 85 -11.31 6.54 -9.13
N ILE A 86 -10.64 6.75 -8.00
CA ILE A 86 -10.19 5.69 -7.09
C ILE A 86 -10.93 5.82 -5.77
N SER A 87 -11.48 4.72 -5.27
CA SER A 87 -12.05 4.62 -3.93
C SER A 87 -10.94 4.63 -2.88
N ALA A 88 -11.26 5.03 -1.66
CA ALA A 88 -10.29 5.01 -0.57
C ALA A 88 -9.76 3.60 -0.28
N PHE A 89 -8.48 3.50 0.05
CA PHE A 89 -7.80 2.26 0.39
C PHE A 89 -6.61 2.53 1.30
N TYR A 90 -6.03 1.47 1.84
CA TYR A 90 -4.75 1.51 2.54
C TYR A 90 -3.67 0.91 1.64
N MET A 91 -2.47 1.43 1.71
CA MET A 91 -1.29 0.94 0.99
C MET A 91 -0.10 0.92 1.95
N ASP A 92 0.78 -0.07 1.83
CA ASP A 92 2.03 -0.09 2.58
C ASP A 92 2.83 1.18 2.25
N ASP A 93 3.37 1.82 3.26
CA ASP A 93 4.15 3.06 3.11
C ASP A 93 5.49 2.83 2.40
N THR A 94 6.04 1.61 2.48
CA THR A 94 7.25 1.16 1.79
C THR A 94 6.99 -0.10 0.96
N GLU A 95 8.00 -0.55 0.21
CA GLU A 95 8.02 -1.91 -0.35
C GLU A 95 8.12 -2.93 0.79
N ILE A 96 7.63 -4.16 0.57
CA ILE A 96 7.78 -5.28 1.50
C ILE A 96 9.26 -5.61 1.66
N THR A 97 9.70 -5.68 2.91
CA THR A 97 11.10 -5.92 3.28
C THR A 97 11.46 -7.41 3.31
N ASN A 98 12.76 -7.69 3.30
CA ASN A 98 13.27 -9.06 3.49
C ASN A 98 12.82 -9.63 4.84
N ASP A 99 12.78 -8.82 5.91
CA ASP A 99 12.34 -9.30 7.22
C ASP A 99 10.86 -9.70 7.22
N GLU A 100 9.98 -8.86 6.65
CA GLU A 100 8.54 -9.17 6.54
C GLU A 100 8.30 -10.43 5.71
N TYR A 101 9.03 -10.58 4.60
CA TYR A 101 8.88 -11.76 3.75
C TYR A 101 9.47 -13.03 4.40
N ARG A 102 10.53 -12.91 5.21
CA ARG A 102 11.05 -14.05 6.02
C ARG A 102 10.03 -14.52 7.05
N GLN A 103 9.30 -13.63 7.69
CA GLN A 103 8.22 -13.99 8.61
C GLN A 103 7.16 -14.85 7.91
N PHE A 104 6.81 -14.51 6.68
CA PHE A 104 5.90 -15.33 5.86
C PHE A 104 6.46 -16.74 5.62
N ILE A 105 7.69 -16.85 5.12
CA ILE A 105 8.30 -18.16 4.83
C ILE A 105 8.45 -18.98 6.11
N GLN A 106 8.90 -18.37 7.20
CA GLN A 106 9.00 -19.06 8.50
C GLN A 106 7.63 -19.56 8.98
N TYR A 107 6.60 -18.75 8.86
CA TYR A 107 5.25 -19.18 9.21
C TYR A 107 4.80 -20.40 8.41
N LEU A 108 5.09 -20.46 7.12
CA LEU A 108 4.75 -21.61 6.28
C LEU A 108 5.54 -22.87 6.68
N GLU A 109 6.80 -22.74 7.03
CA GLU A 109 7.65 -23.85 7.50
C GLU A 109 7.17 -24.42 8.85
N GLU A 110 6.68 -23.55 9.73
CA GLU A 110 6.12 -23.93 11.04
C GLU A 110 4.69 -24.46 10.95
N ASN A 111 3.95 -24.15 9.89
CA ASN A 111 2.55 -24.52 9.69
C ASN A 111 2.35 -25.28 8.37
N PRO A 112 2.79 -26.54 8.27
CA PRO A 112 2.71 -27.32 7.04
C PRO A 112 1.28 -27.61 6.57
N ASP A 113 0.29 -27.42 7.43
CA ASP A 113 -1.14 -27.59 7.11
C ASP A 113 -1.75 -26.31 6.48
N TYR A 114 -0.95 -25.24 6.29
CA TYR A 114 -1.42 -24.05 5.60
C TYR A 114 -1.75 -24.37 4.14
N GLU A 115 -2.96 -24.02 3.70
CA GLU A 115 -3.43 -24.28 2.35
C GLU A 115 -2.87 -23.25 1.37
N LEU A 116 -1.83 -23.65 0.65
CA LEU A 116 -1.23 -22.88 -0.44
C LEU A 116 -2.10 -22.91 -1.69
N SER A 117 -1.89 -21.94 -2.59
CA SER A 117 -2.49 -21.95 -3.93
C SER A 117 -2.07 -23.21 -4.71
N GLU A 118 -2.91 -23.65 -5.64
CA GLU A 118 -2.64 -24.83 -6.47
C GLU A 118 -1.28 -24.71 -7.17
N GLY A 119 -0.43 -25.70 -6.98
CA GLY A 119 0.92 -25.78 -7.54
C GLY A 119 2.00 -25.01 -6.76
N ALA A 120 1.64 -24.23 -5.74
CA ALA A 120 2.63 -23.54 -4.90
C ALA A 120 3.21 -24.48 -3.86
N THR A 121 4.49 -24.32 -3.58
CA THR A 121 5.23 -25.01 -2.50
C THR A 121 6.04 -23.99 -1.72
N VAL A 122 6.36 -24.27 -0.47
CA VAL A 122 7.18 -23.36 0.36
C VAL A 122 8.49 -23.04 -0.35
N GLU A 123 9.10 -24.02 -1.02
CA GLU A 123 10.36 -23.82 -1.73
C GLU A 123 10.21 -22.90 -2.95
N SER A 124 9.09 -22.98 -3.69
CA SER A 124 8.83 -22.10 -4.84
C SER A 124 8.49 -20.65 -4.43
N LEU A 125 8.13 -20.45 -3.16
CA LEU A 125 7.83 -19.12 -2.60
C LEU A 125 9.06 -18.42 -2.02
N LYS A 126 10.16 -19.15 -1.77
CA LYS A 126 11.41 -18.53 -1.34
C LYS A 126 11.96 -17.63 -2.43
N PRO A 127 12.52 -16.47 -2.07
CA PRO A 127 13.15 -15.60 -3.05
C PRO A 127 14.29 -16.30 -3.79
N ASP A 128 14.30 -16.14 -5.10
CA ASP A 128 15.38 -16.64 -5.94
C ASP A 128 16.63 -15.76 -5.80
N THR A 129 17.60 -16.23 -5.03
CA THR A 129 18.85 -15.49 -4.82
C THR A 129 19.76 -15.50 -6.04
N THR A 130 19.55 -16.41 -7.00
CA THR A 130 20.38 -16.51 -8.20
C THR A 130 20.19 -15.33 -9.14
N VAL A 131 19.13 -14.51 -8.96
CA VAL A 131 18.87 -13.27 -9.70
C VAL A 131 20.05 -12.30 -9.64
N TRP A 132 20.81 -12.30 -8.54
CA TRP A 132 21.99 -11.46 -8.37
C TRP A 132 23.17 -11.88 -9.27
N SER A 133 23.18 -13.11 -9.78
CA SER A 133 24.17 -13.58 -10.73
C SER A 133 23.63 -13.66 -12.15
N SER A 134 22.34 -13.95 -12.35
CA SER A 134 21.71 -14.07 -13.66
C SER A 134 21.52 -12.71 -14.34
N ASP A 135 21.09 -11.70 -13.58
CA ASP A 135 20.91 -10.33 -14.06
C ASP A 135 22.26 -9.60 -14.24
N PHE A 136 23.33 -10.10 -13.61
CA PHE A 136 24.67 -9.48 -13.62
C PHE A 136 25.76 -10.54 -13.86
N THR A 137 25.93 -10.98 -15.09
CA THR A 137 26.87 -12.06 -15.48
C THR A 137 28.34 -11.80 -15.15
N ASN A 138 28.73 -10.56 -14.89
CA ASN A 138 30.10 -10.17 -14.55
C ASN A 138 30.28 -9.80 -13.07
N HIS A 139 29.38 -10.22 -12.23
CA HIS A 139 29.28 -9.85 -10.82
C HIS A 139 30.16 -10.73 -9.91
N TYR A 140 31.45 -10.72 -10.17
CA TYR A 140 32.38 -11.59 -9.47
C TYR A 140 32.70 -11.05 -8.07
N GLY A 141 32.38 -11.83 -7.03
CA GLY A 141 32.75 -11.53 -5.63
C GLY A 141 31.79 -10.64 -4.87
N ASP A 142 30.63 -10.34 -5.41
CA ASP A 142 29.61 -9.57 -4.70
C ASP A 142 28.88 -10.44 -3.65
N PRO A 143 28.74 -9.97 -2.40
CA PRO A 143 28.12 -10.74 -1.32
C PRO A 143 26.61 -10.92 -1.46
N LEU A 144 25.92 -10.20 -2.36
CA LEU A 144 24.45 -10.16 -2.45
C LEU A 144 23.85 -11.54 -2.74
N LEU A 145 24.48 -12.32 -3.62
CA LEU A 145 24.02 -13.68 -3.94
C LEU A 145 23.84 -14.54 -2.68
N ALA A 146 24.77 -14.43 -1.74
CA ALA A 146 24.80 -15.28 -0.54
C ALA A 146 24.05 -14.66 0.65
N TYR A 147 24.02 -13.33 0.75
CA TYR A 147 23.62 -12.66 1.99
C TYR A 147 22.40 -11.76 1.88
N TYR A 148 22.01 -11.31 0.68
CA TYR A 148 20.92 -10.36 0.55
C TYR A 148 19.61 -10.83 1.19
N TRP A 149 19.28 -12.10 1.00
CA TRP A 149 18.09 -12.70 1.60
C TRP A 149 18.28 -13.12 3.05
N SER A 150 19.45 -13.63 3.41
CA SER A 150 19.63 -14.38 4.67
C SER A 150 20.24 -13.56 5.80
N HIS A 151 20.91 -12.45 5.50
CA HIS A 151 21.69 -11.72 6.48
C HIS A 151 20.94 -10.54 7.07
N PRO A 152 20.93 -10.33 8.41
CA PRO A 152 20.21 -9.25 9.09
C PRO A 152 20.59 -7.83 8.64
N ALA A 153 21.75 -7.63 8.02
CA ALA A 153 22.14 -6.35 7.45
C ALA A 153 21.22 -5.88 6.30
N PHE A 154 20.41 -6.77 5.74
CA PHE A 154 19.46 -6.50 4.67
C PHE A 154 18.00 -6.65 5.12
N ASP A 155 17.73 -6.64 6.43
CA ASP A 155 16.37 -6.78 6.97
C ASP A 155 15.44 -5.70 6.44
N ASP A 156 15.89 -4.45 6.47
CA ASP A 156 15.14 -3.28 6.01
C ASP A 156 15.26 -3.00 4.50
N TYR A 157 15.81 -3.93 3.72
CA TYR A 157 15.88 -3.82 2.27
C TYR A 157 14.66 -4.49 1.61
N PRO A 158 14.22 -4.01 0.43
CA PRO A 158 13.06 -4.59 -0.24
C PRO A 158 13.33 -6.04 -0.63
N VAL A 159 12.35 -6.90 -0.48
CA VAL A 159 12.45 -8.26 -1.00
C VAL A 159 12.48 -8.24 -2.52
N VAL A 160 13.42 -8.98 -3.12
CA VAL A 160 13.57 -9.16 -4.57
C VAL A 160 13.74 -10.64 -4.91
N GLY A 161 13.67 -10.98 -6.18
CA GLY A 161 13.72 -12.39 -6.60
C GLY A 161 12.41 -13.12 -6.31
N VAL A 162 11.29 -12.41 -6.22
CA VAL A 162 9.94 -12.94 -5.99
C VAL A 162 9.09 -12.80 -7.25
N SER A 163 8.36 -13.84 -7.59
CA SER A 163 7.42 -13.83 -8.69
C SER A 163 6.13 -13.10 -8.31
N TRP A 164 5.31 -12.74 -9.31
CA TRP A 164 3.99 -12.16 -9.07
C TRP A 164 3.08 -13.13 -8.29
N GLU A 165 3.16 -14.42 -8.58
CA GLU A 165 2.41 -15.45 -7.87
C GLU A 165 2.85 -15.57 -6.41
N SER A 166 4.15 -15.48 -6.14
CA SER A 166 4.69 -15.47 -4.77
C SER A 166 4.26 -14.21 -3.99
N ALA A 167 4.25 -13.05 -4.62
CA ALA A 167 3.77 -11.82 -4.02
C ALA A 167 2.27 -11.90 -3.67
N ARG A 168 1.44 -12.51 -4.53
CA ARG A 168 0.03 -12.76 -4.24
C ARG A 168 -0.18 -13.75 -3.08
N GLU A 169 0.64 -14.80 -3.02
CA GLU A 169 0.55 -15.75 -1.92
C GLU A 169 0.89 -15.08 -0.58
N PHE A 170 1.89 -14.20 -0.55
CA PHE A 170 2.17 -13.36 0.62
C PHE A 170 0.94 -12.55 1.05
N THR A 171 0.21 -11.92 0.12
CA THR A 171 -0.99 -11.14 0.45
C THR A 171 -2.12 -12.02 1.03
N ARG A 172 -2.27 -13.25 0.54
CA ARG A 172 -3.23 -14.22 1.08
C ARG A 172 -2.88 -14.61 2.52
N TRP A 173 -1.60 -14.93 2.75
CA TRP A 173 -1.09 -15.26 4.07
C TRP A 173 -1.29 -14.08 5.04
N ARG A 174 -0.88 -12.86 4.66
CA ARG A 174 -1.02 -11.65 5.49
C ARG A 174 -2.49 -11.42 5.88
N THR A 175 -3.41 -11.63 4.93
CA THR A 175 -4.86 -11.54 5.18
C THR A 175 -5.32 -12.55 6.22
N LYS A 176 -4.93 -13.80 6.05
CA LYS A 176 -5.31 -14.86 6.97
C LYS A 176 -4.71 -14.63 8.36
N PHE A 177 -3.42 -14.33 8.42
CA PHE A 177 -2.70 -14.07 9.66
C PHE A 177 -3.34 -12.95 10.48
N LEU A 178 -3.64 -11.81 9.85
CA LEU A 178 -4.34 -10.70 10.51
C LEU A 178 -5.74 -11.10 10.97
N ASN A 179 -6.52 -11.76 10.13
CA ASN A 179 -7.90 -12.06 10.45
C ASN A 179 -8.06 -13.20 11.45
N ASP A 180 -7.12 -14.13 11.53
CA ASP A 180 -7.06 -15.14 12.59
C ASP A 180 -6.80 -14.48 13.95
N PHE A 181 -5.81 -13.58 14.05
CA PHE A 181 -5.57 -12.79 15.24
C PHE A 181 -6.80 -11.96 15.65
N ARG A 182 -7.44 -11.26 14.70
CA ARG A 182 -8.64 -10.48 14.98
C ARG A 182 -9.80 -11.33 15.48
N LYS A 183 -9.94 -12.53 14.95
CA LYS A 183 -10.96 -13.49 15.38
C LYS A 183 -10.71 -13.99 16.81
N GLU A 184 -9.45 -14.24 17.19
CA GLU A 184 -9.07 -14.61 18.56
C GLU A 184 -9.39 -13.50 19.56
N GLU A 185 -9.18 -12.23 19.16
CA GLU A 185 -9.52 -11.04 19.95
C GLU A 185 -11.03 -10.68 19.90
N GLY A 186 -11.86 -11.45 19.19
CA GLY A 186 -13.29 -11.17 19.05
C GLY A 186 -13.62 -9.95 18.19
N LEU A 187 -12.68 -9.51 17.35
CA LEU A 187 -12.82 -8.36 16.46
C LEU A 187 -13.38 -8.77 15.09
N LEU A 188 -14.04 -7.82 14.41
CA LEU A 188 -14.52 -8.04 13.05
C LEU A 188 -13.34 -8.18 12.06
N PRO A 189 -13.45 -9.07 11.06
CA PRO A 189 -12.39 -9.24 10.08
C PRO A 189 -12.20 -7.99 9.21
N PHE A 190 -10.97 -7.77 8.78
CA PHE A 190 -10.64 -6.76 7.77
C PHE A 190 -10.70 -7.33 6.35
N PRO A 191 -10.81 -6.45 5.33
CA PRO A 191 -10.70 -6.85 3.94
C PRO A 191 -9.36 -7.54 3.64
N SER A 192 -9.34 -8.25 2.52
CA SER A 192 -8.12 -8.93 2.10
C SER A 192 -7.05 -7.95 1.62
N PHE A 193 -5.81 -8.19 2.03
CA PHE A 193 -4.65 -7.63 1.36
C PHE A 193 -4.55 -8.19 -0.06
N ARG A 194 -4.03 -7.40 -0.96
CA ARG A 194 -3.79 -7.74 -2.35
C ARG A 194 -2.67 -6.87 -2.93
N LEU A 195 -2.20 -7.18 -4.10
CA LEU A 195 -1.39 -6.22 -4.84
C LEU A 195 -2.24 -4.99 -5.21
N PRO A 196 -1.66 -3.79 -5.29
CA PRO A 196 -2.36 -2.62 -5.79
C PRO A 196 -2.74 -2.83 -7.26
N THR A 197 -3.87 -2.27 -7.69
CA THR A 197 -4.10 -2.13 -9.13
C THR A 197 -3.14 -1.10 -9.71
N GLU A 198 -2.88 -1.17 -11.00
CA GLU A 198 -2.03 -0.20 -11.67
C GLU A 198 -2.50 1.25 -11.44
N ALA A 199 -3.82 1.47 -11.46
CA ALA A 199 -4.41 2.77 -11.24
C ALA A 199 -4.31 3.23 -9.78
N GLU A 200 -4.48 2.35 -8.82
CA GLU A 200 -4.26 2.65 -7.40
C GLU A 200 -2.80 3.02 -7.14
N TRP A 201 -1.87 2.24 -7.73
CA TRP A 201 -0.45 2.50 -7.61
C TRP A 201 -0.09 3.88 -8.15
N GLU A 202 -0.54 4.23 -9.37
CA GLU A 202 -0.26 5.53 -9.98
C GLU A 202 -0.90 6.68 -9.21
N TYR A 203 -2.15 6.53 -8.75
CA TYR A 203 -2.83 7.52 -7.93
C TYR A 203 -2.06 7.79 -6.63
N ALA A 204 -1.67 6.72 -5.95
CA ALA A 204 -0.88 6.79 -4.72
C ALA A 204 0.49 7.45 -4.94
N ALA A 205 1.19 7.08 -6.02
CA ALA A 205 2.49 7.65 -6.38
C ALA A 205 2.42 9.15 -6.67
N ARG A 206 1.33 9.63 -7.28
CA ARG A 206 1.12 11.06 -7.55
C ARG A 206 0.89 11.90 -6.29
N GLY A 207 0.55 11.30 -5.16
CA GLY A 207 0.39 12.00 -3.89
C GLY A 207 -0.71 13.07 -3.91
N GLY A 208 -1.79 12.85 -4.68
CA GLY A 208 -2.88 13.83 -4.83
C GLY A 208 -2.60 14.98 -5.81
N ARG A 209 -1.49 14.95 -6.53
CA ARG A 209 -1.12 15.95 -7.53
C ARG A 209 -1.46 15.49 -8.95
N ASP A 210 -2.01 16.37 -9.76
CA ASP A 210 -2.30 16.07 -11.17
C ASP A 210 -1.03 16.18 -12.04
N ASN A 211 -0.88 15.26 -12.98
CA ASN A 211 0.12 15.27 -14.06
C ASN A 211 1.59 15.45 -13.62
N VAL A 212 1.92 15.12 -12.37
CA VAL A 212 3.31 15.17 -11.92
C VAL A 212 4.13 14.04 -12.54
N LYS A 213 5.38 14.37 -12.86
CA LYS A 213 6.30 13.42 -13.46
C LYS A 213 6.88 12.44 -12.44
N TYR A 214 7.17 12.93 -11.24
CA TYR A 214 7.75 12.17 -10.12
C TYR A 214 6.96 12.41 -8.83
N PRO A 215 7.01 11.50 -7.85
CA PRO A 215 6.24 11.58 -6.59
C PRO A 215 6.48 12.88 -5.79
N TRP A 216 7.65 13.46 -5.88
CA TRP A 216 8.00 14.72 -5.21
C TRP A 216 7.48 15.99 -5.90
N GLY A 217 6.76 15.86 -7.02
CA GLY A 217 5.99 16.94 -7.65
C GLY A 217 6.73 17.84 -8.63
N ASN A 218 8.07 17.82 -8.68
CA ASN A 218 8.82 18.58 -9.69
C ASN A 218 9.40 17.66 -10.77
N PRO A 219 9.77 18.17 -11.96
CA PRO A 219 10.22 17.35 -13.08
C PRO A 219 11.71 16.94 -13.00
N TYR A 220 12.41 17.32 -11.94
CA TYR A 220 13.85 17.07 -11.81
C TYR A 220 14.10 15.89 -10.85
N THR A 221 15.11 15.09 -11.16
CA THR A 221 15.57 13.99 -10.30
C THR A 221 16.50 14.41 -9.19
N ARG A 222 16.82 15.72 -9.12
CA ARG A 222 17.67 16.32 -8.10
C ARG A 222 16.98 17.53 -7.47
N ASN A 223 17.24 17.72 -6.19
CA ASN A 223 16.81 18.94 -5.49
C ASN A 223 17.72 20.14 -5.81
N SER A 224 17.40 21.32 -5.26
CA SER A 224 18.15 22.55 -5.46
C SER A 224 19.59 22.51 -4.92
N ARG A 225 19.92 21.53 -4.07
CA ARG A 225 21.27 21.28 -3.54
C ARG A 225 22.05 20.28 -4.38
N GLY A 226 21.46 19.73 -5.45
CA GLY A 226 22.07 18.72 -6.31
C GLY A 226 21.94 17.29 -5.81
N CYS A 227 21.29 17.04 -4.64
CA CYS A 227 21.07 15.68 -4.14
C CYS A 227 20.03 14.94 -4.99
N VAL A 228 20.29 13.68 -5.30
CA VAL A 228 19.38 12.77 -5.97
C VAL A 228 18.18 12.48 -5.07
N LEU A 229 16.99 12.33 -5.64
CA LEU A 229 15.72 12.22 -4.91
C LEU A 229 15.14 10.81 -4.86
N ALA A 230 15.79 9.84 -5.52
CA ALA A 230 15.39 8.45 -5.55
C ALA A 230 16.59 7.55 -5.83
N ASN A 231 16.48 6.26 -5.52
CA ASN A 231 17.49 5.27 -5.90
C ASN A 231 17.25 4.80 -7.34
N PHE A 232 18.07 5.27 -8.27
CA PHE A 232 18.02 4.91 -9.68
C PHE A 232 19.37 5.16 -10.32
N LYS A 233 19.58 4.74 -11.56
CA LYS A 233 20.80 5.00 -12.34
C LYS A 233 20.81 6.44 -12.91
N PRO A 234 21.44 7.42 -12.24
CA PRO A 234 21.34 8.84 -12.60
C PRO A 234 22.06 9.19 -13.89
N GLY A 235 22.97 8.34 -14.35
CA GLY A 235 23.74 8.58 -15.55
C GLY A 235 24.48 7.34 -16.05
N ARG A 236 25.06 7.43 -17.23
CA ARG A 236 25.77 6.31 -17.85
C ARG A 236 27.05 5.98 -17.04
N GLY A 237 27.10 4.75 -16.47
CA GLY A 237 28.25 4.28 -15.73
C GLY A 237 28.37 4.81 -14.28
N ASN A 238 27.46 5.67 -13.85
CA ASN A 238 27.38 6.15 -12.48
C ASN A 238 26.23 5.49 -11.73
N TYR A 239 26.52 4.49 -10.90
CA TYR A 239 25.52 3.68 -10.17
C TYR A 239 25.41 4.05 -8.70
N VAL A 240 26.26 4.96 -8.21
CA VAL A 240 26.36 5.29 -6.77
C VAL A 240 26.18 6.78 -6.48
N ASP A 241 25.66 7.53 -7.43
CA ASP A 241 25.46 8.98 -7.27
C ASP A 241 24.34 9.32 -6.28
N ASP A 242 23.41 8.40 -6.08
CA ASP A 242 22.35 8.42 -5.08
C ASP A 242 22.78 7.84 -3.71
N GLY A 243 23.97 7.25 -3.64
CA GLY A 243 24.56 6.66 -2.44
C GLY A 243 24.50 5.13 -2.41
N TYR A 244 23.82 4.49 -3.38
CA TYR A 244 23.61 3.04 -3.43
C TYR A 244 24.03 2.46 -4.79
N ALA A 245 24.70 1.30 -4.78
CA ALA A 245 25.09 0.62 -6.02
C ALA A 245 23.97 -0.27 -6.56
N TYR A 246 23.08 -0.70 -5.68
CA TYR A 246 21.93 -1.58 -5.90
C TYR A 246 20.73 -1.04 -5.13
N THR A 247 19.91 -1.91 -4.55
CA THR A 247 18.80 -1.52 -3.67
C THR A 247 19.30 -0.69 -2.48
N SER A 248 18.45 0.20 -1.99
CA SER A 248 18.60 0.90 -0.71
C SER A 248 17.69 0.29 0.36
N PRO A 249 17.93 0.54 1.64
CA PRO A 249 16.91 0.31 2.66
C PRO A 249 15.63 1.04 2.28
N VAL A 250 14.47 0.46 2.58
CA VAL A 250 13.19 1.11 2.32
C VAL A 250 13.08 2.42 3.11
N GLY A 251 12.42 3.42 2.56
CA GLY A 251 12.29 4.72 3.21
C GLY A 251 13.57 5.56 3.25
N ALA A 252 14.60 5.22 2.46
CA ALA A 252 15.85 5.97 2.41
C ALA A 252 15.70 7.38 1.82
N PHE A 253 14.66 7.61 1.03
CA PHE A 253 14.34 8.89 0.41
C PHE A 253 13.07 9.49 1.01
N PHE A 254 12.79 10.77 0.69
CA PHE A 254 11.61 11.45 1.24
C PHE A 254 10.31 10.90 0.65
N PRO A 255 9.26 10.77 1.47
CA PRO A 255 7.96 10.30 1.01
C PRO A 255 7.26 11.35 0.14
N ASN A 256 6.24 10.92 -0.60
CA ASN A 256 5.32 11.82 -1.28
C ASN A 256 4.29 12.44 -0.30
N ASP A 257 3.35 13.25 -0.80
CA ASP A 257 2.36 13.95 0.04
C ASP A 257 1.35 13.01 0.73
N PHE A 258 1.21 11.76 0.29
CA PHE A 258 0.43 10.74 0.99
C PHE A 258 1.24 9.97 2.05
N GLY A 259 2.53 10.22 2.16
CA GLY A 259 3.41 9.53 3.11
C GLY A 259 4.00 8.22 2.57
N LEU A 260 3.94 7.98 1.26
CA LEU A 260 4.49 6.80 0.61
C LEU A 260 5.95 7.02 0.19
N TYR A 261 6.80 6.09 0.54
CA TYR A 261 8.22 6.07 0.20
C TYR A 261 8.48 5.26 -1.07
N ASP A 262 9.58 5.55 -1.74
CA ASP A 262 10.17 4.76 -2.82
C ASP A 262 9.22 4.48 -4.02
N MET A 263 8.20 5.35 -4.21
CA MET A 263 7.28 5.28 -5.35
C MET A 263 7.96 5.59 -6.70
N SER A 264 9.25 5.83 -6.71
CA SER A 264 10.12 6.01 -7.89
C SER A 264 11.50 5.50 -7.57
N GLY A 265 11.97 4.50 -8.29
CA GLY A 265 13.27 3.86 -8.07
C GLY A 265 13.23 2.79 -6.98
N ASN A 266 14.38 2.43 -6.45
CA ASN A 266 14.65 1.31 -5.57
C ASN A 266 14.28 -0.02 -6.23
N VAL A 267 13.06 -0.55 -6.10
CA VAL A 267 12.61 -1.70 -6.88
C VAL A 267 11.34 -1.39 -7.66
N ALA A 268 11.21 -1.96 -8.86
CA ALA A 268 9.95 -1.92 -9.58
C ALA A 268 8.94 -2.82 -8.86
N GLU A 269 7.66 -2.44 -8.85
CA GLU A 269 6.66 -3.08 -8.01
C GLU A 269 5.60 -3.80 -8.82
N TRP A 270 5.32 -5.06 -8.46
CA TRP A 270 4.22 -5.82 -9.02
C TRP A 270 2.87 -5.18 -8.76
N CYS A 271 2.05 -5.06 -9.83
CA CYS A 271 0.64 -4.71 -9.73
C CYS A 271 -0.26 -5.92 -10.05
N GLU A 272 -1.55 -5.82 -9.65
CA GLU A 272 -2.53 -6.89 -9.89
C GLU A 272 -2.89 -7.03 -11.38
N ASP A 273 -2.76 -5.95 -12.15
CA ASP A 273 -3.21 -5.89 -13.55
C ASP A 273 -2.36 -6.76 -14.48
N ALA A 274 -3.02 -7.39 -15.45
CA ALA A 274 -2.36 -7.91 -16.63
C ALA A 274 -1.91 -6.75 -17.53
N TYR A 275 -0.75 -6.89 -18.16
CA TYR A 275 -0.23 -5.86 -19.05
C TYR A 275 -0.88 -5.93 -20.43
N ILE A 276 -1.32 -4.80 -20.91
CA ILE A 276 -1.80 -4.61 -22.26
C ILE A 276 -1.32 -3.27 -22.79
N ASP A 277 -0.91 -3.23 -24.07
CA ASP A 277 -0.39 -2.00 -24.67
C ASP A 277 -1.44 -0.88 -24.71
N SER A 278 -2.71 -1.20 -24.94
CA SER A 278 -3.80 -0.23 -24.99
C SER A 278 -4.79 -0.42 -23.85
N TYR A 279 -4.46 0.12 -22.67
CA TYR A 279 -5.24 -0.03 -21.44
C TYR A 279 -6.61 0.68 -21.47
N ASN A 280 -6.63 1.89 -22.04
CA ASN A 280 -7.76 2.81 -21.91
C ASN A 280 -9.12 2.30 -22.42
N PRO A 281 -9.26 1.60 -23.55
CA PRO A 281 -10.58 1.18 -24.03
C PRO A 281 -11.19 0.00 -23.26
N LEU A 282 -10.42 -0.69 -22.42
CA LEU A 282 -10.80 -1.96 -21.82
C LEU A 282 -11.20 -1.87 -20.35
N VAL A 283 -11.03 -0.71 -19.72
CA VAL A 283 -11.30 -0.54 -18.29
C VAL A 283 -12.27 0.60 -18.02
N TRP A 284 -12.98 0.50 -16.89
CA TRP A 284 -13.91 1.53 -16.43
C TRP A 284 -13.18 2.73 -15.82
N ASP A 285 -13.89 3.87 -15.70
CA ASP A 285 -13.34 5.08 -15.09
C ASP A 285 -13.33 5.05 -13.54
N LEU A 286 -14.05 4.11 -12.96
CA LEU A 286 -14.10 3.90 -11.51
C LEU A 286 -13.34 2.63 -11.13
N ASN A 287 -12.29 2.79 -10.30
CA ASN A 287 -11.41 1.70 -9.85
C ASN A 287 -10.96 0.80 -11.02
N PRO A 288 -10.31 1.36 -12.05
CA PRO A 288 -9.93 0.58 -13.21
C PRO A 288 -8.98 -0.55 -12.84
N ILE A 289 -9.21 -1.70 -13.44
CA ILE A 289 -8.35 -2.88 -13.37
C ILE A 289 -8.53 -3.69 -14.65
N TYR A 290 -7.43 -4.17 -15.21
CA TYR A 290 -7.46 -5.11 -16.32
C TYR A 290 -7.03 -6.50 -15.85
N ARG A 291 -7.95 -7.45 -15.88
CA ARG A 291 -7.72 -8.86 -15.54
C ARG A 291 -7.78 -9.73 -16.77
N ASP A 292 -6.74 -10.51 -16.97
CA ASP A 292 -6.67 -11.54 -17.99
C ASP A 292 -5.82 -12.69 -17.44
N ASP A 293 -6.48 -13.80 -17.12
CA ASP A 293 -5.84 -14.96 -16.51
C ASP A 293 -4.98 -15.75 -17.52
N GLN A 294 -5.18 -15.51 -18.82
CA GLN A 294 -4.39 -16.13 -19.89
C GLN A 294 -3.17 -15.31 -20.25
N ASN A 295 -3.08 -14.08 -19.77
CA ASN A 295 -1.95 -13.20 -20.02
C ASN A 295 -0.91 -13.32 -18.91
N ASP A 296 0.24 -13.89 -19.25
CA ASP A 296 1.34 -14.07 -18.31
C ASP A 296 2.10 -12.78 -18.01
N LYS A 297 1.91 -11.72 -18.81
CA LYS A 297 2.54 -10.42 -18.58
C LYS A 297 1.76 -9.66 -17.51
N LYS A 298 2.45 -9.27 -16.44
CA LYS A 298 1.90 -8.48 -15.34
C LYS A 298 2.56 -7.11 -15.30
N VAL A 299 1.78 -6.11 -14.92
CA VAL A 299 2.27 -4.73 -14.82
C VAL A 299 3.27 -4.62 -13.68
N ILE A 300 4.39 -3.92 -13.94
CA ILE A 300 5.30 -3.41 -12.93
C ILE A 300 5.42 -1.89 -13.07
N ARG A 301 5.57 -1.21 -11.94
CA ARG A 301 5.57 0.26 -11.85
C ARG A 301 6.75 0.77 -11.03
N GLY A 302 7.04 2.07 -11.11
CA GLY A 302 8.03 2.76 -10.29
C GLY A 302 9.44 2.76 -10.84
N GLY A 303 9.80 1.77 -11.66
CA GLY A 303 11.19 1.56 -12.09
C GLY A 303 12.09 1.18 -10.93
N SER A 304 13.38 1.03 -11.15
CA SER A 304 14.29 0.46 -10.16
C SER A 304 15.67 1.12 -10.14
N TRP A 305 16.50 0.71 -9.18
CA TRP A 305 17.88 1.13 -9.01
C TRP A 305 18.76 0.98 -10.29
N LYS A 306 18.43 0.06 -11.18
CA LYS A 306 19.16 -0.14 -12.44
C LYS A 306 18.67 0.75 -13.60
N ASP A 307 17.49 1.35 -13.43
CA ASP A 307 16.79 2.05 -14.51
C ASP A 307 17.17 3.53 -14.55
N ILE A 308 17.08 4.12 -15.76
CA ILE A 308 17.31 5.56 -15.95
C ILE A 308 16.06 6.37 -15.60
N ALA A 309 16.20 7.67 -15.47
CA ALA A 309 15.16 8.63 -15.06
C ALA A 309 13.81 8.47 -15.77
N PHE A 310 13.78 8.02 -17.03
CA PHE A 310 12.53 7.78 -17.78
C PHE A 310 11.69 6.65 -17.18
N PHE A 311 12.32 5.57 -16.74
CA PHE A 311 11.58 4.40 -16.22
C PHE A 311 11.07 4.60 -14.79
N ILE A 312 11.62 5.55 -14.05
CA ILE A 312 11.14 5.90 -12.71
C ILE A 312 10.07 7.02 -12.71
N GLU A 313 9.61 7.45 -13.90
CA GLU A 313 8.47 8.38 -13.99
C GLU A 313 7.18 7.68 -13.55
N VAL A 314 6.35 8.37 -12.77
CA VAL A 314 5.12 7.82 -12.20
C VAL A 314 4.19 7.22 -13.26
N ALA A 315 4.11 7.83 -14.45
CA ALA A 315 3.25 7.37 -15.53
C ALA A 315 3.86 6.24 -16.38
N THR A 316 5.15 5.90 -16.20
CA THR A 316 5.79 4.87 -17.03
C THR A 316 5.25 3.49 -16.70
N ARG A 317 4.85 2.76 -17.72
CA ARG A 317 4.31 1.40 -17.64
C ARG A 317 5.31 0.42 -18.24
N THR A 318 5.58 -0.64 -17.48
CA THR A 318 6.38 -1.77 -17.96
C THR A 318 5.74 -3.08 -17.53
N PHE A 319 6.29 -4.20 -17.96
CA PHE A 319 5.81 -5.51 -17.56
C PHE A 319 6.94 -6.50 -17.37
N GLU A 320 6.63 -7.55 -16.62
CA GLU A 320 7.42 -8.78 -16.58
C GLU A 320 6.48 -9.99 -16.58
N TYR A 321 6.97 -11.16 -16.84
CA TYR A 321 6.18 -12.40 -16.80
C TYR A 321 5.92 -12.81 -15.35
N LYS A 322 4.71 -13.30 -15.06
CA LYS A 322 4.22 -13.59 -13.71
C LYS A 322 5.07 -14.58 -12.91
N ASP A 323 5.76 -15.49 -13.60
CA ASP A 323 6.63 -16.51 -13.06
C ASP A 323 8.11 -16.11 -13.01
N SER A 324 8.44 -14.93 -13.53
CA SER A 324 9.82 -14.43 -13.56
C SER A 324 10.22 -13.81 -12.23
N THR A 325 11.48 -14.03 -11.88
CA THR A 325 12.14 -13.43 -10.72
C THR A 325 13.26 -12.49 -11.19
N ARG A 326 13.41 -11.34 -10.53
CA ARG A 326 14.43 -10.34 -10.88
C ARG A 326 15.03 -9.70 -9.63
N ALA A 327 16.31 -9.30 -9.72
CA ALA A 327 17.01 -8.57 -8.66
C ALA A 327 16.53 -7.10 -8.47
N PHE A 328 15.56 -6.67 -9.26
CA PHE A 328 15.09 -5.29 -9.30
C PHE A 328 13.56 -5.17 -9.26
N ILE A 329 12.86 -6.27 -8.96
CA ILE A 329 11.41 -6.29 -8.81
C ILE A 329 11.07 -6.79 -7.42
N GLY A 330 10.27 -5.99 -6.70
CA GLY A 330 9.64 -6.27 -5.43
C GLY A 330 8.15 -5.99 -5.50
N PHE A 331 7.53 -5.68 -4.36
CA PHE A 331 6.11 -5.35 -4.30
C PHE A 331 5.76 -4.64 -3.00
N ARG A 332 4.60 -3.99 -3.00
CA ARG A 332 3.89 -3.55 -1.79
C ARG A 332 2.45 -4.03 -1.84
N THR A 333 1.74 -3.99 -0.72
CA THR A 333 0.36 -4.45 -0.68
C THR A 333 -0.62 -3.28 -0.50
N ALA A 334 -1.86 -3.52 -0.90
CA ALA A 334 -2.98 -2.62 -0.69
C ALA A 334 -4.14 -3.37 -0.03
N MET A 335 -5.00 -2.62 0.67
CA MET A 335 -6.21 -3.15 1.31
C MET A 335 -7.36 -2.16 1.13
N PRO A 336 -8.54 -2.57 0.66
CA PRO A 336 -9.68 -1.66 0.52
C PRO A 336 -10.08 -1.05 1.87
N HIS A 337 -10.40 0.25 1.88
CA HIS A 337 -11.02 0.88 3.03
C HIS A 337 -12.52 0.60 3.05
N LEU A 338 -13.04 0.18 4.20
CA LEU A 338 -14.48 -0.03 4.43
C LEU A 338 -15.05 1.09 5.30
N GLY A 339 -16.16 1.64 4.88
CA GLY A 339 -16.84 2.69 5.62
C GLY A 339 -16.78 4.04 4.91
N ARG A 340 -16.96 5.12 5.66
CA ARG A 340 -16.86 6.47 5.12
C ARG A 340 -15.41 6.94 5.16
N ASN A 341 -15.07 7.85 4.25
CA ASN A 341 -13.77 8.53 4.28
C ASN A 341 -13.54 9.21 5.63
N LEU A 342 -12.36 9.02 6.18
CA LEU A 342 -11.95 9.63 7.44
C LEU A 342 -11.56 11.10 7.28
N GLU A 343 -11.33 11.55 6.05
CA GLU A 343 -10.95 12.92 5.74
C GLU A 343 -12.10 13.69 5.07
N GLY A 344 -12.38 14.84 5.63
CA GLY A 344 -13.04 15.95 4.98
C GLY A 344 -14.53 16.08 5.23
N PHE A 345 -14.82 16.81 6.23
CA PHE A 345 -15.82 17.88 6.21
C PHE A 345 -15.27 19.06 7.00
#